data_fe7392210002861a7e4e471d94d07e9f
#
_entry.id   fe7392210002861a7e4e471d94d07e9f
#
_cell.length_a   1.000
_cell.length_b   1.000
_cell.length_c   1.000
_cell.angle_alpha   90.00
_cell.angle_beta   90.00
_cell.angle_gamma   90.00
#
_symmetry.space_group_name_H-M   'P 1'
#
loop_
_entity.id
_entity.type
_entity.pdbx_description
1 polymer ?
#
loop_
_entity_poly.entity_id
_entity_poly.type
_entity_poly.pdbx_seq_one_letter_code
_entity_poly.pdbx_strand_id
1 'polypeptide(L)'
;SVQNVLWLHLRRYHIHLMDGLHPYPVTFPTVLGHESVGRVVELGAKVKNYKLGDLVSRVGYPGDAKSGVFSNWGGFAEYGIAKDHWQMRRDGVEESQWTKYRVNQIIHPAIDEKTAPMIITWRETLSYDRRIGIGAGTRLLLIGSGANALAHCANAVNLGAEVTVVGSGKRRGDFEKLAICAFHNYRDEKLAENVLEKHRGEKFDMILDGVGASDNVNYLLPLLKKDGTLGVYGWKGRS
;
A
#
# COMPACT_ATOMS: atom_id res chain seq x y z
N SER A 1 -0.20 25.93 2.79
CA SER A 1 0.86 25.03 3.25
C SER A 1 0.31 24.04 4.27
N VAL A 2 0.94 22.91 4.39
CA VAL A 2 0.53 21.83 5.28
C VAL A 2 1.77 21.37 6.05
N GLN A 3 1.69 21.35 7.37
CA GLN A 3 2.74 20.81 8.20
C GLN A 3 2.63 19.28 8.23
N ASN A 4 3.69 18.58 7.81
CA ASN A 4 3.71 17.13 7.84
C ASN A 4 3.81 16.61 9.27
N VAL A 5 3.01 15.61 9.58
CA VAL A 5 3.17 14.80 10.78
C VAL A 5 4.20 13.71 10.43
N LEU A 6 5.43 13.90 10.88
CA LEU A 6 6.55 13.02 10.56
C LEU A 6 6.47 11.70 11.33
N TRP A 7 5.80 10.71 10.79
CA TRP A 7 5.97 9.31 11.16
C TRP A 7 6.69 8.59 10.03
N LEU A 8 8.02 8.47 10.16
CA LEU A 8 8.90 7.85 9.18
C LEU A 8 8.69 6.34 9.12
N HIS A 9 8.03 5.86 8.09
CA HIS A 9 8.13 4.46 7.69
C HIS A 9 9.17 4.32 6.58
N LEU A 10 10.44 4.09 6.97
CA LEU A 10 11.46 3.65 6.02
C LEU A 10 11.08 2.25 5.52
N ARG A 11 10.57 2.17 4.32
CA ARG A 11 10.28 0.89 3.65
C ARG A 11 11.46 0.48 2.78
N ARG A 12 11.51 -0.80 2.46
CA ARG A 12 12.48 -1.38 1.53
C ARG A 12 12.55 -0.60 0.21
N TYR A 13 11.43 -0.05 -0.24
CA TYR A 13 11.33 0.86 -1.39
C TYR A 13 12.32 2.04 -1.31
N HIS A 14 12.39 2.73 -0.17
CA HIS A 14 13.28 3.88 0.00
C HIS A 14 14.75 3.48 -0.01
N ILE A 15 15.07 2.32 0.59
CA ILE A 15 16.41 1.75 0.57
C ILE A 15 16.82 1.43 -0.88
N HIS A 16 15.96 0.76 -1.64
CA HIS A 16 16.23 0.45 -3.04
C HIS A 16 16.40 1.71 -3.90
N LEU A 17 15.69 2.81 -3.60
CA LEU A 17 15.91 4.10 -4.28
C LEU A 17 17.29 4.66 -3.97
N MET A 18 17.69 4.68 -2.70
CA MET A 18 18.99 5.18 -2.26
C MET A 18 20.16 4.36 -2.82
N ASP A 19 19.97 3.06 -2.93
CA ASP A 19 20.97 2.12 -3.47
C ASP A 19 20.99 2.07 -5.01
N GLY A 20 20.14 2.85 -5.69
CA GLY A 20 20.04 2.84 -7.16
C GLY A 20 19.46 1.55 -7.75
N LEU A 21 18.85 0.69 -6.93
CA LEU A 21 18.27 -0.59 -7.32
C LEU A 21 16.84 -0.48 -7.82
N HIS A 22 16.26 0.72 -7.78
CA HIS A 22 14.89 0.95 -8.23
C HIS A 22 14.82 1.04 -9.75
N PRO A 23 13.80 0.46 -10.42
CA PRO A 23 13.70 0.46 -11.88
C PRO A 23 13.44 1.84 -12.49
N TYR A 24 12.93 2.79 -11.69
CA TYR A 24 12.69 4.15 -12.16
C TYR A 24 13.84 5.08 -11.76
N PRO A 25 14.36 5.89 -12.68
CA PRO A 25 15.41 6.84 -12.35
C PRO A 25 14.89 7.89 -11.39
N VAL A 26 15.69 8.21 -10.39
CA VAL A 26 15.43 9.28 -9.42
C VAL A 26 16.55 10.31 -9.52
N THR A 27 16.17 11.55 -9.67
CA THR A 27 17.13 12.67 -9.72
C THR A 27 17.44 13.14 -8.30
N PHE A 28 18.72 13.14 -7.91
CA PHE A 28 19.19 13.60 -6.62
C PHE A 28 19.80 15.01 -6.72
N PRO A 29 19.77 15.81 -5.64
CA PRO A 29 19.15 15.55 -4.33
C PRO A 29 17.61 15.59 -4.39
N THR A 30 16.95 14.68 -3.66
CA THR A 30 15.48 14.58 -3.67
C THR A 30 14.91 14.28 -2.29
N VAL A 31 13.73 14.84 -2.00
CA VAL A 31 12.96 14.50 -0.79
C VAL A 31 12.07 13.29 -1.11
N LEU A 32 12.27 12.22 -0.36
CA LEU A 32 11.52 10.98 -0.47
C LEU A 32 10.24 10.99 0.39
N GLY A 33 9.50 9.89 0.39
CA GLY A 33 8.37 9.64 1.28
C GLY A 33 7.00 9.74 0.59
N HIS A 34 6.33 8.59 0.44
CA HIS A 34 5.02 8.53 -0.21
C HIS A 34 3.87 8.19 0.74
N GLU A 35 4.16 7.80 1.97
CA GLU A 35 3.18 7.54 3.03
C GLU A 35 3.25 8.66 4.05
N SER A 36 2.60 9.76 3.74
CA SER A 36 2.62 10.98 4.53
C SER A 36 1.23 11.49 4.80
N VAL A 37 1.08 12.12 5.94
CA VAL A 37 -0.10 12.92 6.29
C VAL A 37 0.38 14.26 6.82
N GLY A 38 -0.42 15.28 6.68
CA GLY A 38 -0.06 16.60 7.17
C GLY A 38 -1.27 17.40 7.62
N ARG A 39 -1.04 18.27 8.60
CA ARG A 39 -2.06 19.16 9.14
C ARG A 39 -2.06 20.48 8.41
N VAL A 40 -3.21 20.91 7.94
CA VAL A 40 -3.35 22.20 7.24
C VAL A 40 -3.07 23.33 8.19
N VAL A 41 -2.03 24.12 7.92
CA VAL A 41 -1.62 25.30 8.72
C VAL A 41 -1.81 26.61 7.97
N GLU A 42 -1.97 26.56 6.66
CA GLU A 42 -2.19 27.74 5.82
C GLU A 42 -3.05 27.38 4.62
N LEU A 43 -3.94 28.28 4.21
CA LEU A 43 -4.85 28.11 3.08
C LEU A 43 -4.57 29.15 2.00
N GLY A 44 -4.43 28.71 0.76
CA GLY A 44 -4.42 29.62 -0.39
C GLY A 44 -5.83 30.19 -0.68
N ALA A 45 -5.90 31.36 -1.27
CA ALA A 45 -7.15 32.10 -1.50
C ALA A 45 -8.23 31.31 -2.27
N LYS A 46 -7.82 30.38 -3.12
CA LYS A 46 -8.75 29.54 -3.92
C LYS A 46 -9.18 28.24 -3.25
N VAL A 47 -8.61 27.89 -2.08
CA VAL A 47 -8.95 26.67 -1.37
C VAL A 47 -10.33 26.82 -0.71
N LYS A 48 -11.23 25.85 -0.96
CA LYS A 48 -12.60 25.85 -0.43
C LYS A 48 -12.96 24.58 0.34
N ASN A 49 -12.28 23.47 0.06
CA ASN A 49 -12.65 22.16 0.63
C ASN A 49 -11.76 21.73 1.79
N TYR A 50 -10.71 22.47 2.13
CA TYR A 50 -9.90 22.26 3.34
C TYR A 50 -10.13 23.38 4.36
N LYS A 51 -9.92 23.04 5.62
CA LYS A 51 -9.92 23.97 6.76
C LYS A 51 -8.59 23.91 7.49
N LEU A 52 -8.25 24.97 8.22
CA LEU A 52 -7.11 24.93 9.15
C LEU A 52 -7.31 23.81 10.17
N GLY A 53 -6.27 23.03 10.40
CA GLY A 53 -6.28 21.88 11.30
C GLY A 53 -6.74 20.56 10.65
N ASP A 54 -7.29 20.54 9.44
CA ASP A 54 -7.60 19.29 8.75
C ASP A 54 -6.36 18.43 8.59
N LEU A 55 -6.48 17.13 8.81
CA LEU A 55 -5.45 16.16 8.50
C LEU A 55 -5.65 15.65 7.08
N VAL A 56 -4.65 15.80 6.22
CA VAL A 56 -4.72 15.47 4.79
C VAL A 56 -3.68 14.42 4.42
N SER A 57 -4.10 13.44 3.62
CA SER A 57 -3.23 12.36 3.15
C SER A 57 -2.32 12.80 2.01
N ARG A 58 -1.16 12.15 1.92
CA ARG A 58 -0.18 12.27 0.82
C ARG A 58 0.28 13.69 0.55
N VAL A 59 0.54 14.41 1.63
CA VAL A 59 1.12 15.74 1.59
C VAL A 59 2.63 15.60 1.37
N GLY A 60 3.20 16.43 0.52
CA GLY A 60 4.63 16.36 0.24
C GLY A 60 5.24 17.70 -0.17
N TYR A 61 6.56 17.78 -0.01
CA TYR A 61 7.37 18.84 -0.54
C TYR A 61 7.30 18.85 -2.08
N PRO A 62 6.98 19.98 -2.71
CA PRO A 62 6.76 20.03 -4.16
C PRO A 62 8.03 20.01 -5.01
N GLY A 63 9.20 20.05 -4.39
CA GLY A 63 10.47 20.37 -5.04
C GLY A 63 10.70 21.89 -5.13
N ASP A 64 11.95 22.27 -5.31
CA ASP A 64 12.34 23.66 -5.55
C ASP A 64 13.44 23.73 -6.62
N ALA A 65 13.06 24.22 -7.79
CA ALA A 65 13.97 24.34 -8.92
C ALA A 65 15.15 25.30 -8.65
N LYS A 66 14.99 26.27 -7.73
CA LYS A 66 16.05 27.25 -7.40
C LYS A 66 17.13 26.64 -6.53
N SER A 67 16.76 25.77 -5.59
CA SER A 67 17.69 25.04 -4.75
C SER A 67 18.24 23.78 -5.41
N GLY A 68 17.68 23.36 -6.54
CA GLY A 68 18.02 22.11 -7.21
C GLY A 68 17.56 20.86 -6.44
N VAL A 69 16.69 21.00 -5.44
CA VAL A 69 16.14 19.87 -4.67
C VAL A 69 14.87 19.37 -5.31
N PHE A 70 14.86 18.12 -5.73
CA PHE A 70 13.72 17.47 -6.36
C PHE A 70 12.76 16.86 -5.33
N SER A 71 11.63 16.37 -5.77
CA SER A 71 10.67 15.67 -4.96
C SER A 71 10.34 14.31 -5.55
N ASN A 72 10.55 13.26 -4.78
CA ASN A 72 9.99 11.94 -5.03
C ASN A 72 8.97 11.64 -3.94
N TRP A 73 7.75 12.15 -4.16
CA TRP A 73 6.63 12.25 -3.22
C TRP A 73 6.82 13.27 -2.09
N GLY A 74 8.02 13.54 -1.61
CA GLY A 74 8.34 14.64 -0.71
C GLY A 74 7.78 14.59 0.70
N GLY A 75 7.29 13.41 1.14
CA GLY A 75 6.63 13.27 2.45
C GLY A 75 7.56 13.40 3.65
N PHE A 76 8.89 13.26 3.44
CA PHE A 76 9.90 13.40 4.51
C PHE A 76 10.37 14.86 4.69
N ALA A 77 9.49 15.80 4.46
CA ALA A 77 9.71 17.21 4.75
C ALA A 77 8.79 17.69 5.88
N GLU A 78 9.22 18.68 6.63
CA GLU A 78 8.43 19.29 7.70
C GLU A 78 7.16 19.95 7.16
N TYR A 79 7.27 20.62 6.01
CA TYR A 79 6.14 21.25 5.34
C TYR A 79 5.98 20.72 3.92
N GLY A 80 4.72 20.64 3.49
CA GLY A 80 4.37 20.21 2.15
C GLY A 80 3.17 20.95 1.61
N ILE A 81 2.71 20.53 0.43
CA ILE A 81 1.55 21.10 -0.24
C ILE A 81 0.52 20.01 -0.49
N ALA A 82 -0.74 20.30 -0.17
CA ALA A 82 -1.89 19.57 -0.69
C ALA A 82 -2.64 20.47 -1.68
N LYS A 83 -3.20 19.89 -2.73
CA LYS A 83 -4.01 20.63 -3.71
C LYS A 83 -5.49 20.31 -3.51
N ASP A 84 -6.30 21.35 -3.55
CA ASP A 84 -7.75 21.23 -3.52
C ASP A 84 -8.27 20.80 -4.91
N HIS A 85 -8.15 19.51 -5.20
CA HIS A 85 -8.51 18.96 -6.50
C HIS A 85 -10.02 19.08 -6.81
N TRP A 86 -10.89 19.15 -5.79
CA TRP A 86 -12.32 19.40 -6.00
C TRP A 86 -12.56 20.82 -6.51
N GLN A 87 -11.86 21.81 -5.92
CA GLN A 87 -11.98 23.20 -6.39
C GLN A 87 -11.33 23.38 -7.75
N MET A 88 -10.14 22.78 -7.97
CA MET A 88 -9.50 22.81 -9.30
C MET A 88 -10.45 22.30 -10.41
N ARG A 89 -11.17 21.19 -10.15
CA ARG A 89 -12.16 20.66 -11.08
C ARG A 89 -13.31 21.66 -11.32
N ARG A 90 -13.83 22.31 -10.26
CA ARG A 90 -14.89 23.32 -10.37
C ARG A 90 -14.45 24.56 -11.13
N ASP A 91 -13.19 24.94 -10.98
CA ASP A 91 -12.57 26.08 -11.68
C ASP A 91 -12.24 25.76 -13.15
N GLY A 92 -12.59 24.58 -13.66
CA GLY A 92 -12.35 24.18 -15.04
C GLY A 92 -10.88 23.90 -15.36
N VAL A 93 -10.07 23.60 -14.36
CA VAL A 93 -8.67 23.19 -14.59
C VAL A 93 -8.66 21.88 -15.37
N GLU A 94 -7.73 21.77 -16.34
CA GLU A 94 -7.55 20.58 -17.17
C GLU A 94 -7.44 19.31 -16.33
N GLU A 95 -8.13 18.22 -16.73
CA GLU A 95 -8.23 16.98 -15.95
C GLU A 95 -6.87 16.37 -15.61
N SER A 96 -5.96 16.36 -16.55
CA SER A 96 -4.58 15.90 -16.38
C SER A 96 -3.81 16.63 -15.26
N GLN A 97 -4.20 17.87 -14.96
CA GLN A 97 -3.53 18.69 -13.96
C GLN A 97 -4.03 18.45 -12.53
N TRP A 98 -5.30 18.04 -12.34
CA TRP A 98 -5.84 17.87 -10.99
C TRP A 98 -6.02 16.41 -10.56
N THR A 99 -6.15 15.46 -11.49
CA THR A 99 -6.41 14.04 -11.17
C THR A 99 -5.32 13.42 -10.28
N LYS A 100 -4.07 13.79 -10.49
CA LYS A 100 -2.93 13.35 -9.66
C LYS A 100 -3.04 13.79 -8.19
N TYR A 101 -3.80 14.85 -7.89
CA TYR A 101 -4.01 15.33 -6.53
C TYR A 101 -5.23 14.72 -5.84
N ARG A 102 -5.95 13.81 -6.48
CA ARG A 102 -7.02 13.00 -5.83
C ARG A 102 -6.51 12.16 -4.66
N VAL A 103 -5.22 12.02 -4.54
CA VAL A 103 -4.56 11.39 -3.38
C VAL A 103 -4.61 12.25 -2.12
N ASN A 104 -4.77 13.59 -2.26
CA ASN A 104 -4.93 14.50 -1.13
C ASN A 104 -6.39 14.44 -0.63
N GLN A 105 -6.64 13.61 0.38
CA GLN A 105 -7.95 13.41 0.98
C GLN A 105 -7.94 13.85 2.43
N ILE A 106 -9.05 14.42 2.90
CA ILE A 106 -9.25 14.70 4.32
C ILE A 106 -9.39 13.36 5.05
N ILE A 107 -8.62 13.19 6.10
CA ILE A 107 -8.66 12.00 6.95
C ILE A 107 -9.74 12.18 8.02
N HIS A 108 -10.56 11.15 8.19
CA HIS A 108 -11.63 11.19 9.18
C HIS A 108 -11.06 11.42 10.59
N PRO A 109 -11.66 12.31 11.41
CA PRO A 109 -11.14 12.69 12.73
C PRO A 109 -10.97 11.54 13.72
N ALA A 110 -11.72 10.44 13.54
CA ALA A 110 -11.58 9.24 14.37
C ALA A 110 -10.28 8.46 14.13
N ILE A 111 -9.52 8.79 13.08
CA ILE A 111 -8.26 8.12 12.76
C ILE A 111 -7.13 8.90 13.41
N ASP A 112 -6.41 8.22 14.31
CA ASP A 112 -5.23 8.75 14.95
C ASP A 112 -4.14 9.12 13.93
N GLU A 113 -3.54 10.29 14.07
CA GLU A 113 -2.54 10.81 13.15
C GLU A 113 -1.28 9.96 13.05
N LYS A 114 -0.96 9.15 14.07
CA LYS A 114 0.17 8.21 14.04
C LYS A 114 -0.10 7.02 13.10
N THR A 115 -1.35 6.61 13.00
CA THR A 115 -1.79 5.49 12.15
C THR A 115 -2.22 5.97 10.77
N ALA A 116 -2.58 7.23 10.62
CA ALA A 116 -3.09 7.82 9.40
C ALA A 116 -2.20 7.61 8.15
N PRO A 117 -0.86 7.62 8.21
CA PRO A 117 -0.02 7.31 7.04
C PRO A 117 -0.30 5.94 6.42
N MET A 118 -0.74 4.97 7.23
CA MET A 118 -1.07 3.62 6.75
C MET A 118 -2.31 3.59 5.83
N ILE A 119 -3.16 4.61 5.86
CA ILE A 119 -4.32 4.72 4.96
C ILE A 119 -3.90 4.63 3.50
N ILE A 120 -2.73 5.16 3.17
CA ILE A 120 -2.21 5.15 1.80
C ILE A 120 -1.99 3.72 1.34
N THR A 121 -1.29 2.91 2.13
CA THR A 121 -1.09 1.49 1.86
C THR A 121 -2.41 0.72 1.83
N TRP A 122 -3.30 0.95 2.78
CA TRP A 122 -4.59 0.25 2.82
C TRP A 122 -5.46 0.57 1.62
N ARG A 123 -5.49 1.81 1.19
CA ARG A 123 -6.22 2.22 -0.02
C ARG A 123 -5.63 1.60 -1.29
N GLU A 124 -4.29 1.59 -1.40
CA GLU A 124 -3.60 1.00 -2.55
C GLU A 124 -3.85 -0.50 -2.64
N THR A 125 -3.70 -1.22 -1.53
CA THR A 125 -3.96 -2.66 -1.46
C THR A 125 -5.43 -2.98 -1.73
N LEU A 126 -6.38 -2.25 -1.13
CA LEU A 126 -7.81 -2.42 -1.42
C LEU A 126 -8.15 -2.19 -2.89
N SER A 127 -7.56 -1.15 -3.50
CA SER A 127 -7.75 -0.87 -4.93
C SER A 127 -7.20 -1.99 -5.81
N TYR A 128 -6.07 -2.57 -5.43
CA TYR A 128 -5.49 -3.72 -6.12
C TYR A 128 -6.38 -4.96 -5.97
N ASP A 129 -6.77 -5.30 -4.74
CA ASP A 129 -7.59 -6.46 -4.42
C ASP A 129 -8.92 -6.47 -5.20
N ARG A 130 -9.59 -5.32 -5.24
CA ARG A 130 -10.83 -5.17 -6.04
C ARG A 130 -10.59 -5.32 -7.53
N ARG A 131 -9.49 -4.79 -8.07
CA ARG A 131 -9.19 -4.88 -9.50
C ARG A 131 -8.87 -6.29 -9.96
N ILE A 132 -8.26 -7.11 -9.10
CA ILE A 132 -7.99 -8.52 -9.42
C ILE A 132 -9.18 -9.44 -9.09
N GLY A 133 -10.27 -8.90 -8.54
CA GLY A 133 -11.51 -9.63 -8.34
C GLY A 133 -11.65 -10.30 -6.97
N ILE A 134 -10.88 -9.91 -5.95
CA ILE A 134 -11.08 -10.42 -4.58
C ILE A 134 -12.45 -9.96 -4.07
N GLY A 135 -13.28 -10.90 -3.61
CA GLY A 135 -14.61 -10.66 -3.08
C GLY A 135 -15.13 -11.79 -2.24
N ALA A 136 -16.44 -11.74 -1.94
CA ALA A 136 -17.11 -12.74 -1.11
C ALA A 136 -16.97 -14.16 -1.70
N GLY A 137 -16.55 -15.09 -0.85
CA GLY A 137 -16.35 -16.49 -1.21
C GLY A 137 -15.06 -16.78 -1.99
N THR A 138 -14.24 -15.78 -2.33
CA THR A 138 -12.93 -16.01 -2.96
C THR A 138 -12.03 -16.76 -2.00
N ARG A 139 -11.53 -17.92 -2.36
CA ARG A 139 -10.46 -18.61 -1.65
C ARG A 139 -9.11 -18.02 -2.07
N LEU A 140 -8.50 -17.28 -1.17
CA LEU A 140 -7.25 -16.56 -1.39
C LEU A 140 -6.09 -17.21 -0.63
N LEU A 141 -5.02 -17.56 -1.36
CA LEU A 141 -3.72 -17.87 -0.78
C LEU A 141 -2.83 -16.62 -0.88
N LEU A 142 -2.54 -16.00 0.26
CA LEU A 142 -1.70 -14.82 0.35
C LEU A 142 -0.27 -15.20 0.73
N ILE A 143 0.68 -14.90 -0.14
CA ILE A 143 2.12 -15.14 0.10
C ILE A 143 2.75 -13.85 0.64
N GLY A 144 3.26 -13.92 1.85
CA GLY A 144 3.92 -12.82 2.55
C GLY A 144 3.34 -12.54 3.93
N SER A 145 4.15 -11.95 4.80
CA SER A 145 3.76 -11.54 6.15
C SER A 145 4.29 -10.16 6.55
N GLY A 146 4.58 -9.32 5.56
CA GLY A 146 4.94 -7.91 5.74
C GLY A 146 3.72 -7.02 5.96
N ALA A 147 3.94 -5.70 6.09
CA ALA A 147 2.86 -4.73 6.31
C ALA A 147 1.85 -4.69 5.14
N ASN A 148 2.33 -4.78 3.89
CA ASN A 148 1.44 -4.83 2.73
C ASN A 148 0.60 -6.10 2.72
N ALA A 149 1.20 -7.26 3.01
CA ALA A 149 0.46 -8.52 3.11
C ALA A 149 -0.62 -8.45 4.22
N LEU A 150 -0.31 -7.83 5.36
CA LEU A 150 -1.30 -7.63 6.42
C LEU A 150 -2.45 -6.73 5.95
N ALA A 151 -2.16 -5.68 5.18
CA ALA A 151 -3.19 -4.81 4.61
C ALA A 151 -4.06 -5.54 3.56
N HIS A 152 -3.46 -6.33 2.67
CA HIS A 152 -4.19 -7.20 1.74
C HIS A 152 -5.08 -8.20 2.49
N CYS A 153 -4.53 -8.86 3.52
CA CYS A 153 -5.26 -9.81 4.35
C CYS A 153 -6.51 -9.16 4.98
N ALA A 154 -6.35 -8.01 5.64
CA ALA A 154 -7.44 -7.28 6.26
C ALA A 154 -8.50 -6.85 5.22
N ASN A 155 -8.06 -6.33 4.08
CA ASN A 155 -8.97 -5.95 2.99
C ASN A 155 -9.71 -7.16 2.41
N ALA A 156 -9.02 -8.27 2.15
CA ALA A 156 -9.63 -9.47 1.59
C ALA A 156 -10.67 -10.07 2.54
N VAL A 157 -10.35 -10.17 3.84
CA VAL A 157 -11.31 -10.62 4.86
C VAL A 157 -12.54 -9.70 4.90
N ASN A 158 -12.34 -8.38 4.89
CA ASN A 158 -13.43 -7.39 4.87
C ASN A 158 -14.27 -7.47 3.58
N LEU A 159 -13.70 -7.93 2.47
CA LEU A 159 -14.40 -8.20 1.22
C LEU A 159 -15.14 -9.56 1.22
N GLY A 160 -15.02 -10.36 2.29
CA GLY A 160 -15.67 -11.64 2.45
C GLY A 160 -14.89 -12.82 1.83
N ALA A 161 -13.60 -12.66 1.57
CA ALA A 161 -12.75 -13.75 1.08
C ALA A 161 -12.32 -14.69 2.22
N GLU A 162 -12.11 -15.98 1.88
CA GLU A 162 -11.50 -16.99 2.74
C GLU A 162 -9.98 -16.95 2.58
N VAL A 163 -9.29 -16.34 3.54
CA VAL A 163 -7.85 -16.06 3.40
C VAL A 163 -7.00 -17.09 4.13
N THR A 164 -6.06 -17.69 3.41
CA THR A 164 -4.95 -18.48 3.97
C THR A 164 -3.65 -17.76 3.71
N VAL A 165 -2.81 -17.66 4.73
CA VAL A 165 -1.56 -16.91 4.69
C VAL A 165 -0.36 -17.84 4.74
N VAL A 166 0.61 -17.62 3.86
CA VAL A 166 1.94 -18.24 3.89
C VAL A 166 2.97 -17.17 4.17
N GLY A 167 3.65 -17.24 5.31
CA GLY A 167 4.58 -16.20 5.71
C GLY A 167 5.60 -16.61 6.75
N SER A 168 6.46 -15.69 7.18
CA SER A 168 7.34 -15.92 8.33
C SER A 168 6.52 -15.85 9.61
N GLY A 169 6.80 -16.69 10.59
CA GLY A 169 6.05 -16.73 11.85
C GLY A 169 6.07 -15.43 12.69
N LYS A 170 6.92 -14.45 12.33
CA LYS A 170 7.14 -13.23 13.13
C LYS A 170 5.88 -12.40 13.40
N ARG A 171 4.92 -12.40 12.49
CA ARG A 171 3.65 -11.63 12.60
C ARG A 171 2.42 -12.52 12.59
N ARG A 172 2.57 -13.81 12.83
CA ARG A 172 1.46 -14.75 12.82
C ARG A 172 0.28 -14.28 13.67
N GLY A 173 0.55 -13.83 14.89
CA GLY A 173 -0.51 -13.37 15.80
C GLY A 173 -1.28 -12.13 15.30
N ASP A 174 -0.68 -11.29 14.45
CA ASP A 174 -1.39 -10.16 13.85
C ASP A 174 -2.40 -10.64 12.80
N PHE A 175 -2.03 -11.64 12.00
CA PHE A 175 -2.93 -12.23 11.01
C PHE A 175 -4.05 -13.07 11.65
N GLU A 176 -3.76 -13.80 12.71
CA GLU A 176 -4.75 -14.62 13.43
C GLU A 176 -5.87 -13.78 14.06
N LYS A 177 -5.63 -12.48 14.31
CA LYS A 177 -6.68 -11.53 14.73
C LYS A 177 -7.66 -11.15 13.62
N LEU A 178 -7.35 -11.46 12.35
CA LEU A 178 -8.11 -11.06 11.17
C LEU A 178 -9.07 -12.14 10.65
N ALA A 179 -9.48 -13.10 11.48
CA ALA A 179 -10.41 -14.16 11.05
C ALA A 179 -9.96 -14.90 9.77
N ILE A 180 -8.67 -15.20 9.63
CA ILE A 180 -8.11 -15.98 8.54
C ILE A 180 -8.42 -17.48 8.71
N CYS A 181 -8.43 -18.23 7.60
CA CYS A 181 -8.65 -19.68 7.63
C CYS A 181 -7.45 -20.44 8.22
N ALA A 182 -6.23 -20.05 7.83
CA ALA A 182 -4.99 -20.64 8.31
C ALA A 182 -3.77 -19.73 8.10
N PHE A 183 -2.72 -19.98 8.89
CA PHE A 183 -1.39 -19.41 8.70
C PHE A 183 -0.34 -20.51 8.65
N HIS A 184 0.41 -20.60 7.55
CA HIS A 184 1.49 -21.57 7.36
C HIS A 184 2.84 -20.85 7.31
N ASN A 185 3.87 -21.53 7.86
CA ASN A 185 5.24 -21.03 7.76
C ASN A 185 5.81 -21.39 6.38
N TYR A 186 6.35 -20.43 5.66
CA TYR A 186 6.96 -20.66 4.33
C TYR A 186 8.16 -21.61 4.35
N ARG A 187 8.74 -21.89 5.53
CA ARG A 187 9.85 -22.84 5.73
C ARG A 187 9.42 -24.27 6.01
N ASP A 188 8.12 -24.52 6.03
CA ASP A 188 7.61 -25.86 6.23
C ASP A 188 7.95 -26.73 5.01
N GLU A 189 8.64 -27.83 5.22
CA GLU A 189 9.06 -28.76 4.15
C GLU A 189 7.87 -29.38 3.42
N LYS A 190 6.73 -29.54 4.10
CA LYS A 190 5.47 -30.05 3.56
C LYS A 190 4.43 -28.97 3.34
N LEU A 191 4.87 -27.74 3.07
CA LEU A 191 3.99 -26.59 3.01
C LEU A 191 2.78 -26.79 2.08
N ALA A 192 3.00 -27.22 0.85
CA ALA A 192 1.92 -27.39 -0.13
C ALA A 192 0.91 -28.48 0.30
N GLU A 193 1.42 -29.58 0.85
CA GLU A 193 0.60 -30.70 1.38
C GLU A 193 -0.24 -30.21 2.57
N ASN A 194 0.39 -29.55 3.55
CA ASN A 194 -0.28 -29.05 4.74
C ASN A 194 -1.34 -27.99 4.43
N VAL A 195 -1.08 -27.14 3.42
CA VAL A 195 -2.08 -26.16 2.93
C VAL A 195 -3.27 -26.91 2.32
N LEU A 196 -3.06 -27.89 1.43
CA LEU A 196 -4.14 -28.65 0.82
C LEU A 196 -4.92 -29.48 1.84
N GLU A 197 -4.25 -30.15 2.78
CA GLU A 197 -4.89 -30.90 3.83
C GLU A 197 -5.83 -30.03 4.66
N LYS A 198 -5.39 -28.84 5.06
CA LYS A 198 -6.22 -27.86 5.77
C LYS A 198 -7.48 -27.48 5.00
N HIS A 199 -7.40 -27.47 3.67
CA HIS A 199 -8.49 -27.13 2.75
C HIS A 199 -9.16 -28.38 2.15
N ARG A 200 -8.97 -29.58 2.73
CA ARG A 200 -9.58 -30.85 2.27
C ARG A 200 -9.32 -31.17 0.80
N GLY A 201 -8.12 -30.82 0.31
CA GLY A 201 -7.70 -31.01 -1.07
C GLY A 201 -8.21 -29.97 -2.06
N GLU A 202 -8.96 -28.98 -1.60
CA GLU A 202 -9.49 -27.95 -2.48
C GLU A 202 -8.46 -26.84 -2.75
N LYS A 203 -8.34 -26.48 -4.02
CA LYS A 203 -7.43 -25.44 -4.51
C LYS A 203 -8.01 -24.03 -4.36
N PHE A 204 -7.16 -23.04 -4.55
CA PHE A 204 -7.48 -21.62 -4.41
C PHE A 204 -7.98 -21.02 -5.72
N ASP A 205 -8.92 -20.09 -5.62
CA ASP A 205 -9.38 -19.27 -6.75
C ASP A 205 -8.31 -18.26 -7.12
N MET A 206 -7.50 -17.85 -6.12
CA MET A 206 -6.51 -16.80 -6.28
C MET A 206 -5.28 -17.05 -5.41
N ILE A 207 -4.11 -16.77 -5.98
CA ILE A 207 -2.86 -16.63 -5.24
C ILE A 207 -2.41 -15.18 -5.36
N LEU A 208 -2.12 -14.52 -4.24
CA LEU A 208 -1.58 -13.16 -4.21
C LEU A 208 -0.16 -13.17 -3.66
N ASP A 209 0.81 -12.84 -4.52
CA ASP A 209 2.20 -12.66 -4.10
C ASP A 209 2.43 -11.24 -3.58
N GLY A 210 2.58 -11.11 -2.27
CA GLY A 210 2.95 -9.87 -1.59
C GLY A 210 4.46 -9.70 -1.34
N VAL A 211 5.30 -10.60 -1.87
CA VAL A 211 6.76 -10.62 -1.62
C VAL A 211 7.57 -10.29 -2.87
N GLY A 212 7.16 -10.77 -4.03
CA GLY A 212 7.89 -10.67 -5.29
C GLY A 212 9.04 -11.68 -5.39
N ALA A 213 8.95 -12.84 -4.70
CA ALA A 213 9.95 -13.90 -4.75
C ALA A 213 9.44 -15.08 -5.59
N SER A 214 10.01 -15.25 -6.78
CA SER A 214 9.57 -16.25 -7.77
C SER A 214 9.54 -17.69 -7.23
N ASP A 215 10.52 -18.07 -6.40
CA ASP A 215 10.63 -19.45 -5.91
C ASP A 215 9.41 -19.86 -5.07
N ASN A 216 8.94 -18.99 -4.17
CA ASN A 216 7.76 -19.26 -3.37
C ASN A 216 6.49 -19.34 -4.22
N VAL A 217 6.38 -18.48 -5.23
CA VAL A 217 5.25 -18.46 -6.17
C VAL A 217 5.23 -19.77 -6.97
N ASN A 218 6.36 -20.14 -7.57
CA ASN A 218 6.46 -21.37 -8.38
C ASN A 218 6.12 -22.62 -7.56
N TYR A 219 6.59 -22.68 -6.32
CA TYR A 219 6.30 -23.80 -5.42
C TYR A 219 4.81 -23.93 -5.07
N LEU A 220 4.10 -22.80 -4.89
CA LEU A 220 2.70 -22.77 -4.50
C LEU A 220 1.72 -22.69 -5.69
N LEU A 221 2.21 -22.41 -6.90
CA LEU A 221 1.38 -22.29 -8.10
C LEU A 221 0.50 -23.54 -8.38
N PRO A 222 0.95 -24.79 -8.11
CA PRO A 222 0.11 -25.99 -8.26
C PRO A 222 -1.16 -25.99 -7.38
N LEU A 223 -1.21 -25.14 -6.34
CA LEU A 223 -2.38 -24.96 -5.48
C LEU A 223 -3.44 -24.03 -6.09
N LEU A 224 -3.13 -23.34 -7.19
CA LEU A 224 -4.09 -22.53 -7.93
C LEU A 224 -5.02 -23.43 -8.77
N LYS A 225 -6.30 -23.09 -8.82
CA LYS A 225 -7.26 -23.72 -9.75
C LYS A 225 -6.84 -23.46 -11.20
N LYS A 226 -7.31 -24.29 -12.13
CA LYS A 226 -6.99 -24.19 -13.56
C LYS A 226 -7.31 -22.81 -14.13
N ASP A 227 -8.44 -22.25 -13.75
CA ASP A 227 -8.89 -20.92 -14.20
C ASP A 227 -8.71 -19.84 -13.11
N GLY A 228 -7.79 -20.10 -12.17
CA GLY A 228 -7.51 -19.21 -11.06
C GLY A 228 -6.62 -18.03 -11.47
N THR A 229 -6.61 -17.01 -10.62
CA THR A 229 -5.85 -15.78 -10.85
C THR A 229 -4.58 -15.73 -9.99
N LEU A 230 -3.43 -15.47 -10.60
CA LEU A 230 -2.20 -15.09 -9.90
C LEU A 230 -2.08 -13.56 -9.86
N GLY A 231 -2.21 -12.97 -8.69
CA GLY A 231 -1.91 -11.55 -8.45
C GLY A 231 -0.46 -11.38 -8.00
N VAL A 232 0.27 -10.45 -8.62
CA VAL A 232 1.62 -10.10 -8.21
C VAL A 232 1.64 -8.64 -7.77
N TYR A 233 1.79 -8.43 -6.48
CA TYR A 233 1.88 -7.10 -5.86
C TYR A 233 3.28 -6.82 -5.31
N GLY A 234 3.93 -7.86 -4.78
CA GLY A 234 5.29 -7.75 -4.25
C GLY A 234 6.29 -7.48 -5.37
N TRP A 235 7.30 -6.67 -5.05
CA TRP A 235 8.42 -6.45 -5.94
C TRP A 235 9.72 -6.68 -5.19
N LYS A 236 10.55 -7.58 -5.73
CA LYS A 236 11.91 -7.80 -5.28
C LYS A 236 12.82 -7.10 -6.29
N GLY A 237 13.50 -6.04 -5.87
CA GLY A 237 14.47 -5.34 -6.72
C GLY A 237 15.39 -6.30 -7.47
N ARG A 238 15.99 -5.81 -8.54
CA ARG A 238 17.00 -6.60 -9.28
C ARG A 238 18.07 -7.08 -8.31
N SER A 239 18.19 -8.40 -8.15
CA SER A 239 19.29 -9.06 -7.46
C SER A 239 20.49 -9.14 -8.38
#